data_2cb760a995f1c5eb78e25760d2d114f2
#
_entry.id   2cb760a995f1c5eb78e25760d2d114f2
#
_cell.length_a   1.000
_cell.length_b   1.000
_cell.length_c   1.000
_cell.angle_alpha   90.00
_cell.angle_beta   90.00
_cell.angle_gamma   90.00
#
_symmetry.space_group_name_H-M   'P 1'
#
loop_
_entity.id
_entity.type
_entity.pdbx_description
1 polymer ?
#
loop_
_entity_poly.entity_id
_entity_poly.type
_entity_poly.pdbx_seq_one_letter_code
_entity_poly.pdbx_strand_id
1 'polypeptide(L)'
;MTRILVIDNYDSFVFTLVGYIQQLGAETTVIRNDEYELDAVIKLAEEHDGVLVSPGPGAPAEAGVIIDTIRWVAEAKKPLLGVCLGHQAIAEAFGGTVTHAPELMHGKTSRLVHENVSVFKDVPCPFTATRYHSLAVVPETMPEVLETTSTTDNGIIMGLRHREAPMHGVQFHPESVLTESGYLMLGNWLEETGLQGAAERAKSLSPLMA
;
A
#
# COMPACT_ATOMS: atom_id res chain seq x y z
N MET A 1 -7.61 17.45 -11.55
CA MET A 1 -7.88 16.86 -10.20
C MET A 1 -7.23 15.50 -10.20
N THR A 2 -6.46 15.17 -9.19
CA THR A 2 -5.73 13.89 -9.12
C THR A 2 -6.69 12.72 -9.00
N ARG A 3 -6.53 11.72 -9.86
CA ARG A 3 -7.39 10.52 -9.93
C ARG A 3 -6.61 9.27 -9.58
N ILE A 4 -7.12 8.46 -8.68
CA ILE A 4 -6.52 7.22 -8.21
C ILE A 4 -7.37 6.03 -8.65
N LEU A 5 -6.74 5.09 -9.36
CA LEU A 5 -7.33 3.78 -9.61
C LEU A 5 -7.12 2.89 -8.39
N VAL A 6 -8.19 2.40 -7.81
CA VAL A 6 -8.17 1.46 -6.69
C VAL A 6 -8.55 0.08 -7.19
N ILE A 7 -7.64 -0.88 -7.06
CA ILE A 7 -7.89 -2.29 -7.37
C ILE A 7 -8.26 -2.98 -6.06
N ASP A 8 -9.53 -3.32 -5.94
CA ASP A 8 -10.12 -3.96 -4.75
C ASP A 8 -9.97 -5.47 -4.82
N ASN A 9 -9.22 -6.03 -3.87
CA ASN A 9 -9.04 -7.47 -3.69
C ASN A 9 -10.11 -8.09 -2.78
N TYR A 10 -11.36 -7.65 -2.89
CA TYR A 10 -12.47 -8.11 -2.04
C TYR A 10 -12.25 -7.82 -0.56
N ASP A 11 -11.67 -6.65 -0.28
CA ASP A 11 -11.38 -6.21 1.07
C ASP A 11 -12.59 -5.58 1.75
N SER A 12 -12.80 -5.91 3.02
CA SER A 12 -13.90 -5.34 3.82
C SER A 12 -13.70 -3.87 4.16
N PHE A 13 -12.48 -3.36 4.10
CA PHE A 13 -12.11 -2.00 4.51
C PHE A 13 -11.65 -1.11 3.34
N VAL A 14 -11.74 -1.57 2.09
CA VAL A 14 -11.32 -0.79 0.91
C VAL A 14 -11.98 0.59 0.87
N PHE A 15 -13.25 0.70 1.23
CA PHE A 15 -13.96 1.98 1.22
C PHE A 15 -13.52 2.93 2.34
N THR A 16 -12.89 2.43 3.40
CA THR A 16 -12.22 3.29 4.39
C THR A 16 -10.97 3.93 3.78
N LEU A 17 -10.13 3.15 3.07
CA LEU A 17 -9.00 3.68 2.31
C LEU A 17 -9.45 4.71 1.26
N VAL A 18 -10.49 4.38 0.49
CA VAL A 18 -11.10 5.28 -0.50
C VAL A 18 -11.54 6.58 0.17
N GLY A 19 -12.23 6.50 1.29
CA GLY A 19 -12.67 7.67 2.05
C GLY A 19 -11.50 8.56 2.49
N TYR A 20 -10.39 7.98 2.96
CA TYR A 20 -9.20 8.74 3.35
C TYR A 20 -8.56 9.45 2.15
N ILE A 21 -8.43 8.76 1.01
CA ILE A 21 -7.90 9.33 -0.23
C ILE A 21 -8.75 10.51 -0.70
N GLN A 22 -10.09 10.37 -0.65
CA GLN A 22 -11.02 11.43 -1.03
C GLN A 22 -10.96 12.64 -0.06
N GLN A 23 -10.85 12.39 1.24
CA GLN A 23 -10.67 13.46 2.23
C GLN A 23 -9.33 14.20 2.05
N LEU A 24 -8.31 13.51 1.55
CA LEU A 24 -7.03 14.11 1.15
C LEU A 24 -7.10 14.89 -0.17
N GLY A 25 -8.21 14.82 -0.91
CA GLY A 25 -8.51 15.65 -2.07
C GLY A 25 -8.31 14.98 -3.44
N ALA A 26 -8.14 13.66 -3.51
CA ALA A 26 -8.12 12.93 -4.78
C ALA A 26 -9.51 12.37 -5.13
N GLU A 27 -9.75 12.13 -6.42
CA GLU A 27 -10.86 11.31 -6.91
C GLU A 27 -10.44 9.84 -7.01
N THR A 28 -11.37 8.93 -6.87
CA THR A 28 -11.10 7.49 -6.92
C THR A 28 -12.02 6.77 -7.89
N THR A 29 -11.46 5.83 -8.65
CA THR A 29 -12.19 4.82 -9.41
C THR A 29 -11.87 3.46 -8.79
N VAL A 30 -12.87 2.72 -8.36
CA VAL A 30 -12.71 1.40 -7.74
C VAL A 30 -13.14 0.33 -8.72
N ILE A 31 -12.27 -0.65 -8.95
CA ILE A 31 -12.54 -1.86 -9.75
C ILE A 31 -12.15 -3.09 -8.93
N ARG A 32 -12.77 -4.24 -9.21
CA ARG A 32 -12.35 -5.53 -8.64
C ARG A 32 -11.14 -6.09 -9.38
N ASN A 33 -10.33 -6.87 -8.70
CA ASN A 33 -9.10 -7.48 -9.24
C ASN A 33 -9.35 -8.52 -10.36
N ASP A 34 -10.57 -8.95 -10.53
CA ASP A 34 -11.05 -9.92 -11.53
C ASP A 34 -12.20 -9.39 -12.43
N GLU A 35 -12.51 -8.09 -12.34
CA GLU A 35 -13.60 -7.47 -13.09
C GLU A 35 -13.24 -7.25 -14.56
N TYR A 36 -11.98 -7.01 -14.84
CA TYR A 36 -11.45 -6.72 -16.18
C TYR A 36 -10.22 -7.54 -16.49
N GLU A 37 -10.01 -7.83 -17.77
CA GLU A 37 -8.75 -8.37 -18.28
C GLU A 37 -7.61 -7.35 -18.14
N LEU A 38 -6.38 -7.82 -18.09
CA LEU A 38 -5.18 -6.99 -17.86
C LEU A 38 -5.10 -5.76 -18.75
N ASP A 39 -5.33 -5.90 -20.07
CA ASP A 39 -5.25 -4.79 -21.03
C ASP A 39 -6.23 -3.65 -20.71
N ALA A 40 -7.41 -3.99 -20.19
CA ALA A 40 -8.39 -2.99 -19.78
C ALA A 40 -8.00 -2.31 -18.48
N VAL A 41 -7.42 -3.05 -17.53
CA VAL A 41 -6.87 -2.48 -16.28
C VAL A 41 -5.70 -1.54 -16.59
N ILE A 42 -4.81 -1.91 -17.53
CA ILE A 42 -3.72 -1.06 -17.97
C ILE A 42 -4.25 0.26 -18.55
N LYS A 43 -5.25 0.22 -19.43
CA LYS A 43 -5.87 1.44 -19.97
C LYS A 43 -6.46 2.34 -18.89
N LEU A 44 -7.15 1.75 -17.91
CA LEU A 44 -7.63 2.51 -16.76
C LEU A 44 -6.47 3.12 -15.96
N ALA A 45 -5.41 2.35 -15.73
CA ALA A 45 -4.23 2.85 -15.03
C ALA A 45 -3.56 4.01 -15.80
N GLU A 46 -3.51 3.96 -17.13
CA GLU A 46 -2.99 5.07 -17.97
C GLU A 46 -3.76 6.38 -17.75
N GLU A 47 -5.08 6.29 -17.57
CA GLU A 47 -5.97 7.44 -17.37
C GLU A 47 -5.97 8.01 -15.95
N HIS A 48 -5.29 7.35 -14.99
CA HIS A 48 -5.20 7.75 -13.59
C HIS A 48 -3.78 8.20 -13.23
N ASP A 49 -3.65 9.02 -12.21
CA ASP A 49 -2.37 9.59 -11.76
C ASP A 49 -1.60 8.66 -10.82
N GLY A 50 -2.29 7.69 -10.23
CA GLY A 50 -1.71 6.67 -9.36
C GLY A 50 -2.61 5.45 -9.23
N VAL A 51 -2.03 4.35 -8.74
CA VAL A 51 -2.72 3.08 -8.53
C VAL A 51 -2.59 2.67 -7.06
N LEU A 52 -3.70 2.29 -6.43
CA LEU A 52 -3.73 1.67 -5.10
C LEU A 52 -4.18 0.22 -5.25
N VAL A 53 -3.39 -0.70 -4.72
CA VAL A 53 -3.75 -2.12 -4.62
C VAL A 53 -4.15 -2.40 -3.18
N SER A 54 -5.41 -2.75 -2.97
CA SER A 54 -6.02 -2.88 -1.65
C SER A 54 -5.54 -4.11 -0.88
N PRO A 55 -5.81 -4.18 0.44
CA PRO A 55 -5.84 -5.43 1.16
C PRO A 55 -6.80 -6.44 0.52
N GLY A 56 -6.76 -7.69 0.98
CA GLY A 56 -7.70 -8.72 0.57
C GLY A 56 -7.36 -10.08 1.15
N PRO A 57 -8.26 -11.05 1.04
CA PRO A 57 -8.04 -12.42 1.47
C PRO A 57 -7.13 -13.19 0.50
N GLY A 58 -6.61 -14.33 0.95
CA GLY A 58 -5.82 -15.25 0.13
C GLY A 58 -4.37 -14.82 -0.06
N ALA A 59 -3.79 -15.24 -1.16
CA ALA A 59 -2.41 -14.95 -1.55
C ALA A 59 -2.36 -14.09 -2.83
N PRO A 60 -1.29 -13.30 -3.04
CA PRO A 60 -1.19 -12.43 -4.22
C PRO A 60 -1.31 -13.17 -5.55
N ALA A 61 -0.76 -14.37 -5.66
CA ALA A 61 -0.82 -15.18 -6.88
C ALA A 61 -2.25 -15.59 -7.28
N GLU A 62 -3.21 -15.52 -6.36
CA GLU A 62 -4.62 -15.86 -6.59
C GLU A 62 -5.51 -14.62 -6.78
N ALA A 63 -4.92 -13.42 -6.76
CA ALA A 63 -5.63 -12.15 -6.74
C ALA A 63 -5.75 -11.50 -8.14
N GLY A 64 -6.20 -12.29 -9.13
CA GLY A 64 -6.49 -11.78 -10.48
C GLY A 64 -5.27 -11.16 -11.17
N VAL A 65 -5.46 -9.96 -11.71
CA VAL A 65 -4.45 -9.29 -12.56
C VAL A 65 -3.44 -8.43 -11.81
N ILE A 66 -3.43 -8.45 -10.47
CA ILE A 66 -2.65 -7.45 -9.70
C ILE A 66 -1.14 -7.56 -9.90
N ILE A 67 -0.58 -8.78 -9.98
CA ILE A 67 0.88 -8.96 -10.15
C ILE A 67 1.35 -8.39 -11.49
N ASP A 68 0.65 -8.69 -12.58
CA ASP A 68 1.02 -8.18 -13.91
C ASP A 68 0.74 -6.67 -14.03
N THR A 69 -0.31 -6.17 -13.38
CA THR A 69 -0.55 -4.71 -13.27
C THR A 69 0.60 -4.02 -12.54
N ILE A 70 1.08 -4.57 -11.42
CA ILE A 70 2.22 -4.03 -10.66
C ILE A 70 3.48 -3.95 -11.53
N ARG A 71 3.79 -4.99 -12.30
CA ARG A 71 4.94 -5.00 -13.22
C ARG A 71 4.84 -3.90 -14.26
N TRP A 72 3.67 -3.78 -14.90
CA TRP A 72 3.43 -2.72 -15.87
C TRP A 72 3.53 -1.32 -15.25
N VAL A 73 2.97 -1.10 -14.05
CA VAL A 73 3.04 0.18 -13.33
C VAL A 73 4.48 0.58 -13.03
N ALA A 74 5.35 -0.40 -12.67
CA ALA A 74 6.76 -0.14 -12.44
C ALA A 74 7.50 0.28 -13.70
N GLU A 75 7.25 -0.39 -14.84
CA GLU A 75 7.82 -0.05 -16.15
C GLU A 75 7.36 1.34 -16.61
N ALA A 76 6.09 1.66 -16.40
CA ALA A 76 5.49 2.96 -16.72
C ALA A 76 5.93 4.06 -15.74
N LYS A 77 6.64 3.73 -14.65
CA LYS A 77 7.03 4.64 -13.56
C LYS A 77 5.85 5.43 -13.00
N LYS A 78 4.70 4.78 -12.88
CA LYS A 78 3.50 5.38 -12.32
C LYS A 78 3.47 5.15 -10.79
N PRO A 79 3.04 6.15 -9.99
CA PRO A 79 2.92 5.97 -8.54
C PRO A 79 1.98 4.82 -8.17
N LEU A 80 2.45 3.93 -7.28
CA LEU A 80 1.66 2.84 -6.75
C LEU A 80 1.84 2.70 -5.25
N LEU A 81 0.74 2.46 -4.54
CA LEU A 81 0.73 2.02 -3.15
C LEU A 81 0.03 0.65 -3.03
N GLY A 82 0.74 -0.34 -2.50
CA GLY A 82 0.18 -1.64 -2.12
C GLY A 82 -0.04 -1.73 -0.62
N VAL A 83 -1.25 -2.11 -0.20
CA VAL A 83 -1.60 -2.27 1.21
C VAL A 83 -1.87 -3.74 1.50
N CYS A 84 -1.25 -4.31 2.52
CA CYS A 84 -1.37 -5.68 3.00
C CYS A 84 -1.15 -6.71 1.87
N LEU A 85 -2.20 -7.27 1.26
CA LEU A 85 -2.09 -8.13 0.07
C LEU A 85 -1.35 -7.41 -1.07
N GLY A 86 -1.61 -6.12 -1.29
CA GLY A 86 -0.93 -5.32 -2.31
C GLY A 86 0.58 -5.16 -2.04
N HIS A 87 0.99 -5.02 -0.78
CA HIS A 87 2.40 -5.04 -0.38
C HIS A 87 3.08 -6.39 -0.70
N GLN A 88 2.41 -7.50 -0.39
CA GLN A 88 2.88 -8.85 -0.69
C GLN A 88 2.97 -9.06 -2.21
N ALA A 89 1.98 -8.57 -2.96
CA ALA A 89 1.96 -8.65 -4.42
C ALA A 89 3.13 -7.89 -5.07
N ILE A 90 3.56 -6.76 -4.51
CA ILE A 90 4.77 -6.07 -4.96
C ILE A 90 5.99 -6.98 -4.81
N ALA A 91 6.18 -7.62 -3.67
CA ALA A 91 7.31 -8.52 -3.47
C ALA A 91 7.29 -9.69 -4.48
N GLU A 92 6.15 -10.36 -4.66
CA GLU A 92 6.02 -11.47 -5.61
C GLU A 92 6.19 -11.04 -7.08
N ALA A 93 5.72 -9.84 -7.45
CA ALA A 93 5.86 -9.32 -8.81
C ALA A 93 7.31 -9.26 -9.27
N PHE A 94 8.25 -9.05 -8.35
CA PHE A 94 9.69 -8.97 -8.63
C PHE A 94 10.49 -10.20 -8.19
N GLY A 95 9.82 -11.28 -7.79
CA GLY A 95 10.46 -12.57 -7.49
C GLY A 95 10.73 -12.83 -6.00
N GLY A 96 10.23 -12.00 -5.10
CA GLY A 96 10.23 -12.28 -3.66
C GLY A 96 9.26 -13.39 -3.30
N THR A 97 9.44 -13.97 -2.14
CA THR A 97 8.58 -15.05 -1.61
C THR A 97 7.69 -14.52 -0.50
N VAL A 98 6.41 -14.87 -0.57
CA VAL A 98 5.43 -14.62 0.49
C VAL A 98 5.01 -15.95 1.10
N THR A 99 5.07 -16.06 2.43
CA THR A 99 4.71 -17.28 3.15
C THR A 99 4.08 -16.94 4.51
N HIS A 100 3.71 -17.96 5.26
CA HIS A 100 3.15 -17.77 6.60
C HIS A 100 4.06 -16.92 7.47
N ALA A 101 3.50 -15.86 8.05
CA ALA A 101 4.21 -15.02 9.00
C ALA A 101 4.58 -15.83 10.26
N PRO A 102 5.70 -15.51 10.93
CA PRO A 102 6.06 -16.15 12.19
C PRO A 102 4.99 -16.00 13.27
N GLU A 103 4.15 -14.99 13.14
CA GLU A 103 3.09 -14.63 14.08
C GLU A 103 1.77 -14.41 13.33
N LEU A 104 0.69 -15.05 13.83
CA LEU A 104 -0.66 -14.76 13.35
C LEU A 104 -1.15 -13.45 13.96
N MET A 105 -1.37 -12.45 13.10
CA MET A 105 -1.84 -11.12 13.50
C MET A 105 -3.25 -10.87 12.93
N HIS A 106 -4.22 -10.70 13.83
CA HIS A 106 -5.58 -10.36 13.45
C HIS A 106 -6.13 -9.28 14.37
N GLY A 107 -6.19 -8.04 13.88
CA GLY A 107 -6.65 -6.89 14.65
C GLY A 107 -5.75 -6.49 15.82
N LYS A 108 -4.48 -6.91 15.80
CA LYS A 108 -3.49 -6.57 16.83
C LYS A 108 -2.60 -5.43 16.35
N THR A 109 -2.15 -4.63 17.30
CA THR A 109 -1.18 -3.58 17.04
C THR A 109 0.24 -4.06 17.26
N SER A 110 1.18 -3.50 16.52
CA SER A 110 2.62 -3.68 16.71
C SER A 110 3.33 -2.34 16.67
N ARG A 111 4.45 -2.25 17.37
CA ARG A 111 5.35 -1.12 17.26
C ARG A 111 6.30 -1.35 16.09
N LEU A 112 6.37 -0.38 15.20
CA LEU A 112 7.15 -0.45 13.97
C LEU A 112 8.22 0.63 13.96
N VAL A 113 9.36 0.32 13.34
CA VAL A 113 10.43 1.27 13.04
C VAL A 113 10.52 1.48 11.53
N HIS A 114 11.01 2.63 11.09
CA HIS A 114 11.13 2.98 9.67
C HIS A 114 12.31 3.94 9.40
N GLU A 115 12.67 4.06 8.13
CA GLU A 115 13.83 4.83 7.65
C GLU A 115 13.51 6.31 7.36
N ASN A 116 12.32 6.81 7.71
CA ASN A 116 11.85 8.18 7.43
C ASN A 116 11.91 8.55 5.93
N VAL A 117 11.61 7.61 5.05
CA VAL A 117 11.60 7.78 3.59
C VAL A 117 10.22 7.48 3.01
N SER A 118 9.95 8.01 1.81
CA SER A 118 8.71 7.72 1.06
C SER A 118 7.46 8.01 1.88
N VAL A 119 6.56 7.04 1.99
CA VAL A 119 5.31 7.16 2.75
C VAL A 119 5.53 7.44 4.25
N PHE A 120 6.71 7.11 4.79
CA PHE A 120 7.05 7.32 6.20
C PHE A 120 7.67 8.68 6.51
N LYS A 121 7.80 9.56 5.51
CA LYS A 121 8.34 10.90 5.73
C LYS A 121 7.54 11.65 6.80
N ASP A 122 8.24 12.17 7.81
CA ASP A 122 7.68 12.92 8.95
C ASP A 122 6.70 12.12 9.85
N VAL A 123 6.60 10.80 9.66
CA VAL A 123 5.88 9.91 10.59
C VAL A 123 6.72 9.73 11.86
N PRO A 124 6.14 9.77 13.06
CA PRO A 124 6.87 9.45 14.29
C PRO A 124 7.54 8.06 14.21
N CYS A 125 8.76 7.94 14.71
CA CYS A 125 9.47 6.67 14.76
C CYS A 125 9.98 6.39 16.17
N PRO A 126 9.61 5.26 16.75
CA PRO A 126 8.67 4.24 16.25
C PRO A 126 7.21 4.69 16.35
N PHE A 127 6.32 4.02 15.59
CA PHE A 127 4.88 4.25 15.60
C PHE A 127 4.09 2.94 15.78
N THR A 128 2.82 3.06 16.14
CA THR A 128 1.91 1.92 16.30
C THR A 128 1.09 1.71 15.03
N ALA A 129 1.00 0.45 14.57
CA ALA A 129 0.17 0.10 13.42
C ALA A 129 -0.64 -1.18 13.66
N THR A 130 -1.83 -1.24 13.07
CA THR A 130 -2.73 -2.40 13.13
C THR A 130 -2.38 -3.39 12.03
N ARG A 131 -2.34 -4.68 12.39
CA ARG A 131 -1.99 -5.79 11.51
C ARG A 131 -3.13 -6.80 11.44
N TYR A 132 -3.45 -7.27 10.20
CA TYR A 132 -4.49 -8.27 9.92
C TYR A 132 -3.97 -9.36 8.97
N HIS A 133 -2.68 -9.73 9.04
CA HIS A 133 -2.09 -10.64 8.08
C HIS A 133 -1.62 -11.95 8.70
N SER A 134 -1.77 -13.04 7.95
CA SER A 134 -1.20 -14.36 8.23
C SER A 134 0.01 -14.68 7.33
N LEU A 135 0.19 -13.90 6.26
CA LEU A 135 1.31 -14.02 5.34
C LEU A 135 2.24 -12.81 5.47
N ALA A 136 3.52 -13.00 5.15
CA ALA A 136 4.53 -11.95 5.12
C ALA A 136 5.58 -12.24 4.06
N VAL A 137 6.25 -11.19 3.60
CA VAL A 137 7.42 -11.29 2.72
C VAL A 137 8.59 -11.90 3.48
N VAL A 138 9.24 -12.89 2.90
CA VAL A 138 10.44 -13.55 3.45
C VAL A 138 11.65 -12.64 3.22
N PRO A 139 12.30 -12.12 4.29
CA PRO A 139 13.38 -11.12 4.15
C PRO A 139 14.54 -11.58 3.27
N GLU A 140 14.93 -12.86 3.38
CA GLU A 140 16.05 -13.45 2.64
C GLU A 140 15.80 -13.56 1.13
N THR A 141 14.54 -13.42 0.70
CA THR A 141 14.15 -13.48 -0.72
C THR A 141 13.85 -12.09 -1.30
N MET A 142 14.05 -11.02 -0.53
CA MET A 142 13.80 -9.67 -1.01
C MET A 142 14.58 -9.39 -2.30
N PRO A 143 13.89 -9.07 -3.42
CA PRO A 143 14.57 -8.78 -4.69
C PRO A 143 15.44 -7.53 -4.60
N GLU A 144 16.56 -7.49 -5.34
CA GLU A 144 17.50 -6.34 -5.34
C GLU A 144 16.85 -5.02 -5.78
N VAL A 145 15.80 -5.07 -6.61
CA VAL A 145 15.07 -3.89 -7.07
C VAL A 145 14.17 -3.28 -5.98
N LEU A 146 13.94 -4.01 -4.90
CA LEU A 146 13.17 -3.54 -3.75
C LEU A 146 14.09 -3.27 -2.55
N GLU A 147 13.64 -2.43 -1.65
CA GLU A 147 14.29 -2.23 -0.35
C GLU A 147 13.25 -2.13 0.77
N THR A 148 13.63 -2.63 1.93
CA THR A 148 12.81 -2.54 3.16
C THR A 148 12.86 -1.13 3.70
N THR A 149 11.70 -0.56 4.03
CA THR A 149 11.55 0.80 4.58
C THR A 149 11.01 0.81 6.00
N SER A 150 10.40 -0.30 6.46
CA SER A 150 9.88 -0.46 7.83
C SER A 150 9.88 -1.93 8.25
N THR A 151 10.11 -2.17 9.54
CA THR A 151 10.09 -3.51 10.16
C THR A 151 9.47 -3.48 11.54
N THR A 152 9.07 -4.67 12.01
CA THR A 152 8.86 -4.93 13.44
C THR A 152 10.19 -5.13 14.16
N ASP A 153 10.17 -5.12 15.50
CA ASP A 153 11.36 -5.38 16.32
C ASP A 153 11.97 -6.78 16.07
N ASN A 154 11.16 -7.75 15.65
CA ASN A 154 11.60 -9.11 15.29
C ASN A 154 11.88 -9.30 13.78
N GLY A 155 12.00 -8.22 13.03
CA GLY A 155 12.50 -8.22 11.64
C GLY A 155 11.47 -8.57 10.57
N ILE A 156 10.17 -8.64 10.88
CA ILE A 156 9.13 -8.82 9.85
C ILE A 156 9.04 -7.54 9.03
N ILE A 157 9.09 -7.66 7.70
CA ILE A 157 9.00 -6.53 6.78
C ILE A 157 7.59 -5.94 6.83
N MET A 158 7.51 -4.66 7.18
CA MET A 158 6.28 -3.89 7.31
C MET A 158 6.15 -2.77 6.29
N GLY A 159 7.22 -2.42 5.62
CA GLY A 159 7.26 -1.47 4.53
C GLY A 159 8.33 -1.82 3.53
N LEU A 160 8.05 -1.61 2.25
CA LEU A 160 9.01 -1.74 1.16
C LEU A 160 8.80 -0.64 0.11
N ARG A 161 9.81 -0.40 -0.71
CA ARG A 161 9.69 0.43 -1.91
C ARG A 161 10.52 -0.15 -3.06
N HIS A 162 10.15 0.21 -4.27
CA HIS A 162 10.97 -0.02 -5.46
C HIS A 162 12.05 1.07 -5.55
N ARG A 163 13.28 0.69 -5.93
CA ARG A 163 14.43 1.61 -5.95
C ARG A 163 14.36 2.66 -7.06
N GLU A 164 13.69 2.33 -8.17
CA GLU A 164 13.66 3.19 -9.37
C GLU A 164 12.27 3.69 -9.74
N ALA A 165 11.20 2.95 -9.37
CA ALA A 165 9.83 3.34 -9.63
C ALA A 165 9.19 3.92 -8.36
N PRO A 166 8.24 4.88 -8.47
CA PRO A 166 7.52 5.45 -7.33
C PRO A 166 6.47 4.46 -6.79
N MET A 167 6.96 3.34 -6.28
CA MET A 167 6.13 2.22 -5.83
C MET A 167 6.46 1.85 -4.39
N HIS A 168 5.43 1.80 -3.55
CA HIS A 168 5.54 1.56 -2.12
C HIS A 168 4.56 0.49 -1.67
N GLY A 169 4.94 -0.28 -0.65
CA GLY A 169 4.09 -1.25 0.00
C GLY A 169 4.14 -1.13 1.51
N VAL A 170 2.97 -1.25 2.16
CA VAL A 170 2.84 -1.34 3.60
C VAL A 170 2.07 -2.61 3.97
N GLN A 171 2.63 -3.43 4.89
CA GLN A 171 2.01 -4.69 5.31
C GLN A 171 0.87 -4.46 6.31
N PHE A 172 0.93 -3.37 7.06
CA PHE A 172 -0.11 -2.96 8.00
C PHE A 172 -1.24 -2.18 7.30
N HIS A 173 -2.28 -1.84 8.05
CA HIS A 173 -3.47 -1.12 7.56
C HIS A 173 -3.42 0.36 7.96
N PRO A 174 -3.05 1.28 7.05
CA PRO A 174 -3.00 2.72 7.35
C PRO A 174 -4.37 3.32 7.61
N GLU A 175 -5.45 2.70 7.12
CA GLU A 175 -6.83 3.13 7.31
C GLU A 175 -7.41 2.74 8.68
N SER A 176 -6.74 1.86 9.40
CA SER A 176 -7.21 1.42 10.71
C SER A 176 -7.10 2.53 11.75
N VAL A 177 -8.15 2.69 12.57
CA VAL A 177 -8.24 3.71 13.63
C VAL A 177 -7.07 3.65 14.61
N LEU A 178 -6.52 2.47 14.87
CA LEU A 178 -5.39 2.28 15.78
C LEU A 178 -4.02 2.39 15.09
N THR A 179 -3.98 2.71 13.80
CA THR A 179 -2.72 3.00 13.11
C THR A 179 -2.41 4.49 13.22
N GLU A 180 -1.29 4.80 13.86
CA GLU A 180 -0.80 6.17 13.99
C GLU A 180 -0.37 6.72 12.62
N SER A 181 -0.71 7.98 12.35
CA SER A 181 -0.27 8.71 11.15
C SER A 181 -0.72 8.12 9.80
N GLY A 182 -1.78 7.31 9.76
CA GLY A 182 -2.25 6.70 8.51
C GLY A 182 -2.58 7.72 7.42
N TYR A 183 -3.27 8.81 7.76
CA TYR A 183 -3.52 9.90 6.81
C TYR A 183 -2.24 10.53 6.26
N LEU A 184 -1.22 10.72 7.12
CA LEU A 184 0.05 11.30 6.68
C LEU A 184 0.77 10.38 5.68
N MET A 185 0.78 9.08 5.92
CA MET A 185 1.37 8.10 4.99
C MET A 185 0.68 8.12 3.64
N LEU A 186 -0.66 8.14 3.62
CA LEU A 186 -1.44 8.28 2.39
C LEU A 186 -1.21 9.64 1.72
N GLY A 187 -1.12 10.72 2.50
CA GLY A 187 -0.80 12.06 2.00
C GLY A 187 0.58 12.13 1.35
N ASN A 188 1.60 11.52 1.95
CA ASN A 188 2.95 11.45 1.39
C ASN A 188 2.95 10.72 0.03
N TRP A 189 2.24 9.59 -0.07
CA TRP A 189 2.10 8.88 -1.34
C TRP A 189 1.33 9.69 -2.39
N LEU A 190 0.24 10.36 -1.99
CA LEU A 190 -0.55 11.18 -2.92
C LEU A 190 0.23 12.37 -3.49
N GLU A 191 1.22 12.91 -2.77
CA GLU A 191 2.11 13.94 -3.32
C GLU A 191 2.95 13.41 -4.49
N GLU A 192 3.32 12.15 -4.49
CA GLU A 192 4.01 11.52 -5.62
C GLU A 192 3.10 11.38 -6.86
N THR A 193 1.77 11.32 -6.67
CA THR A 193 0.79 11.33 -7.77
C THR A 193 0.53 12.74 -8.33
N GLY A 194 1.18 13.76 -7.79
CA GLY A 194 1.01 15.17 -8.17
C GLY A 194 0.00 15.94 -7.33
N LEU A 195 -0.63 15.35 -6.32
CA LEU A 195 -1.56 16.02 -5.42
C LEU A 195 -0.83 16.83 -4.35
N GLN A 196 -0.39 18.02 -4.72
CA GLN A 196 0.36 18.91 -3.82
C GLN A 196 -0.42 19.28 -2.55
N GLY A 197 0.29 19.30 -1.43
CA GLY A 197 -0.26 19.65 -0.12
C GLY A 197 -1.13 18.56 0.52
N ALA A 198 -1.11 17.32 0.00
CA ALA A 198 -1.84 16.20 0.58
C ALA A 198 -1.30 15.84 1.97
N ALA A 199 0.03 15.80 2.15
CA ALA A 199 0.66 15.56 3.44
C ALA A 199 0.34 16.68 4.47
N GLU A 200 0.23 17.93 4.03
CA GLU A 200 -0.17 19.04 4.93
C GLU A 200 -1.64 18.92 5.33
N ARG A 201 -2.54 18.59 4.40
CA ARG A 201 -3.96 18.32 4.72
C ARG A 201 -4.12 17.18 5.72
N ALA A 202 -3.28 16.13 5.60
CA ALA A 202 -3.31 14.98 6.48
C ALA A 202 -3.14 15.35 7.97
N LYS A 203 -2.37 16.41 8.28
CA LYS A 203 -2.14 16.87 9.66
C LYS A 203 -3.39 17.31 10.38
N SER A 204 -4.43 17.75 9.64
CA SER A 204 -5.72 18.17 10.19
C SER A 204 -6.76 17.06 10.25
N LEU A 205 -6.44 15.86 9.75
CA LEU A 205 -7.35 14.73 9.67
C LEU A 205 -7.01 13.67 10.73
N SER A 206 -8.07 13.04 11.27
CA SER A 206 -7.94 11.95 12.23
C SER A 206 -9.05 10.94 12.00
N PRO A 207 -8.76 9.62 12.13
CA PRO A 207 -9.79 8.58 12.05
C PRO A 207 -10.93 8.74 13.07
N LEU A 208 -10.67 9.44 14.18
CA LEU A 208 -11.62 9.65 15.27
C LEU A 208 -12.52 10.87 15.07
N MET A 209 -12.34 11.64 14.00
CA MET A 209 -13.10 12.86 13.69
C MET A 209 -13.98 12.71 12.45
N ALA A 210 -14.15 11.49 11.94
CA ALA A 210 -15.00 11.18 10.80
C ALA A 210 -16.41 10.84 11.21
#